data_91277a6b7cbdeff2ffe2d7c947fddad5
#
_entry.id   91277a6b7cbdeff2ffe2d7c947fddad5
#
_cell.length_a   1.000
_cell.length_b   1.000
_cell.length_c   1.000
_cell.angle_alpha   90.00
_cell.angle_beta   90.00
_cell.angle_gamma   90.00
#
_symmetry.space_group_name_H-M   'P 1'
#
loop_
_entity.id
_entity.type
_entity.pdbx_description
1 polymer ?
#
loop_
_entity_poly.entity_id
_entity_poly.type
_entity_poly.pdbx_seq_one_letter_code
_entity_poly.pdbx_strand_id
1 'polypeptide(L)'
;MKTTATYSLSRHRFPARKRPRNHNLEEQAQALYKSWFVDFEPFKDVEFVDSELGAIPSNWTVQTADDVFEINIGKTPPRKEHQWFTNDPSDNIWVSISDMGACGMFIYDSSEYLTDEAIKRFNIQMVEKDSVLLSFKLTIGRVAIADTRLTTNEAIARFILPKPCYREFLYLFLKQYQYGNLGSTSSIATAVNSKTIKGIKLIVPPYEIISRFNAESKPLFDKINYLTRETNKLISMRDSLLPQLMTGKHSCFH
;
A
#
# COMPACT_ATOMS: atom_id res chain seq x y z
N MET A 1 -4.90 18.86 50.97
CA MET A 1 -4.80 18.99 49.51
C MET A 1 -3.89 17.89 48.99
N LYS A 2 -4.43 16.82 48.44
CA LYS A 2 -3.66 15.71 47.84
C LYS A 2 -3.73 15.88 46.34
N THR A 3 -2.62 16.25 45.72
CA THR A 3 -2.51 16.41 44.25
C THR A 3 -2.32 15.05 43.66
N THR A 4 -3.35 14.55 42.98
CA THR A 4 -3.30 13.30 42.19
C THR A 4 -2.59 13.61 40.89
N ALA A 5 -1.35 13.18 40.73
CA ALA A 5 -0.62 13.26 39.48
C ALA A 5 -1.19 12.17 38.54
N THR A 6 -1.93 12.62 37.55
CA THR A 6 -2.40 11.77 36.43
C THR A 6 -1.20 11.52 35.51
N TYR A 7 -0.57 10.36 35.63
CA TYR A 7 0.43 9.91 34.65
C TYR A 7 -0.27 9.55 33.36
N SER A 8 -0.21 10.47 32.41
CA SER A 8 -0.48 10.18 31.02
C SER A 8 0.56 9.16 30.54
N LEU A 9 0.14 7.93 30.32
CA LEU A 9 0.94 6.91 29.65
C LEU A 9 1.02 7.30 28.16
N SER A 10 1.92 8.23 27.82
CA SER A 10 2.36 8.39 26.43
C SER A 10 2.94 7.06 26.01
N ARG A 11 2.23 6.34 25.11
CA ARG A 11 2.80 5.18 24.44
C ARG A 11 4.09 5.63 23.76
N HIS A 12 5.23 5.35 24.38
CA HIS A 12 6.54 5.53 23.77
C HIS A 12 6.57 4.68 22.51
N ARG A 13 6.36 5.34 21.38
CA ARG A 13 6.49 4.77 20.06
C ARG A 13 7.97 4.46 19.88
N PHE A 14 8.36 3.20 20.12
CA PHE A 14 9.68 2.75 19.71
C PHE A 14 9.85 3.04 18.23
N PRO A 15 11.03 3.57 17.78
CA PRO A 15 11.26 3.84 16.38
C PRO A 15 10.96 2.56 15.59
N ALA A 16 10.24 2.72 14.48
CA ALA A 16 9.81 1.62 13.63
C ALA A 16 11.04 0.77 13.26
N ARG A 17 11.30 -0.28 14.03
CA ARG A 17 12.26 -1.31 13.64
C ARG A 17 11.80 -1.80 12.28
N LYS A 18 12.67 -1.70 11.26
CA LYS A 18 12.42 -2.31 9.96
C LYS A 18 11.91 -3.71 10.23
N ARG A 19 10.62 -3.93 10.00
CA ARG A 19 9.99 -5.25 10.19
C ARG A 19 10.77 -6.21 9.31
N PRO A 20 11.09 -7.43 9.77
CA PRO A 20 11.69 -8.42 8.89
C PRO A 20 10.73 -8.55 7.70
N ARG A 21 11.18 -8.07 6.55
CA ARG A 21 10.45 -8.21 5.31
C ARG A 21 10.48 -9.69 4.98
N ASN A 22 9.39 -10.21 4.46
CA ASN A 22 9.35 -11.52 3.82
C ASN A 22 10.10 -11.41 2.47
N HIS A 23 11.35 -10.94 2.56
CA HIS A 23 12.16 -10.50 1.43
C HIS A 23 12.24 -11.56 0.33
N ASN A 24 12.48 -12.80 0.72
CA ASN A 24 12.55 -13.91 -0.23
C ASN A 24 11.22 -14.11 -1.02
N LEU A 25 10.05 -14.05 -0.35
CA LEU A 25 8.76 -14.20 -1.04
C LEU A 25 8.45 -13.00 -1.94
N GLU A 26 8.82 -11.78 -1.50
CA GLU A 26 8.69 -10.58 -2.33
C GLU A 26 9.61 -10.65 -3.56
N GLU A 27 10.84 -11.13 -3.40
CA GLU A 27 11.79 -11.34 -4.51
C GLU A 27 11.28 -12.40 -5.50
N GLN A 28 10.72 -13.51 -5.00
CA GLN A 28 10.11 -14.53 -5.86
C GLN A 28 8.94 -13.94 -6.68
N ALA A 29 8.06 -13.17 -6.04
CA ALA A 29 6.96 -12.52 -6.74
C ALA A 29 7.44 -11.52 -7.79
N GLN A 30 8.49 -10.74 -7.49
CA GLN A 30 9.10 -9.80 -8.44
C GLN A 30 9.78 -10.52 -9.59
N ALA A 31 10.48 -11.63 -9.33
CA ALA A 31 11.10 -12.45 -10.35
C ALA A 31 10.06 -13.08 -11.29
N LEU A 32 8.95 -13.57 -10.72
CA LEU A 32 7.84 -14.10 -11.50
C LEU A 32 7.24 -13.02 -12.41
N TYR A 33 6.98 -11.82 -11.86
CA TYR A 33 6.49 -10.70 -12.66
C TYR A 33 7.47 -10.34 -13.79
N LYS A 34 8.76 -10.24 -13.47
CA LYS A 34 9.80 -9.93 -14.46
C LYS A 34 9.84 -10.96 -15.58
N SER A 35 9.83 -12.24 -15.25
CA SER A 35 9.81 -13.34 -16.22
C SER A 35 8.62 -13.24 -17.17
N TRP A 36 7.41 -12.92 -16.65
CA TRP A 36 6.18 -12.91 -17.43
C TRP A 36 5.98 -11.63 -18.26
N PHE A 37 6.27 -10.45 -17.70
CA PHE A 37 5.84 -9.15 -18.26
C PHE A 37 6.98 -8.22 -18.67
N VAL A 38 8.23 -8.62 -18.40
CA VAL A 38 9.42 -7.87 -18.83
C VAL A 38 10.26 -8.71 -19.79
N ASP A 39 10.56 -9.96 -19.42
CA ASP A 39 11.36 -10.87 -20.22
C ASP A 39 10.51 -11.73 -21.16
N PHE A 40 9.17 -11.78 -20.98
CA PHE A 40 8.18 -12.53 -21.75
C PHE A 40 8.50 -14.02 -21.90
N GLU A 41 9.16 -14.63 -20.88
CA GLU A 41 9.64 -16.02 -20.93
C GLU A 41 8.56 -17.05 -21.32
N PRO A 42 7.33 -17.00 -20.78
CA PRO A 42 6.26 -17.94 -21.18
C PRO A 42 5.67 -17.67 -22.58
N PHE A 43 6.10 -16.59 -23.25
CA PHE A 43 5.50 -16.11 -24.51
C PHE A 43 6.52 -15.99 -25.64
N LYS A 44 7.69 -16.64 -25.55
CA LYS A 44 8.75 -16.56 -26.58
C LYS A 44 8.35 -17.09 -27.95
N ASP A 45 7.37 -18.00 -27.98
CA ASP A 45 6.91 -18.65 -29.21
C ASP A 45 5.75 -17.94 -29.89
N VAL A 46 5.28 -16.79 -29.33
CA VAL A 46 4.23 -15.98 -29.97
C VAL A 46 4.83 -14.87 -30.83
N GLU A 47 4.05 -14.38 -31.78
CA GLU A 47 4.44 -13.23 -32.59
C GLU A 47 4.56 -11.97 -31.73
N PHE A 48 5.59 -11.14 -31.97
CA PHE A 48 5.80 -9.87 -31.32
C PHE A 48 5.54 -8.71 -32.30
N VAL A 49 5.03 -7.61 -31.77
CA VAL A 49 4.80 -6.37 -32.52
C VAL A 49 5.49 -5.21 -31.79
N ASP A 50 5.94 -4.23 -32.55
CA ASP A 50 6.53 -3.01 -31.98
C ASP A 50 5.45 -2.17 -31.31
N SER A 51 5.79 -1.64 -30.13
CA SER A 51 4.97 -0.69 -29.38
C SER A 51 5.81 0.46 -28.84
N GLU A 52 5.16 1.47 -28.30
CA GLU A 52 5.85 2.61 -27.65
C GLU A 52 6.61 2.21 -26.35
N LEU A 53 6.36 1.02 -25.81
CA LEU A 53 7.08 0.45 -24.66
C LEU A 53 8.05 -0.68 -25.05
N GLY A 54 8.37 -0.80 -26.36
CA GLY A 54 9.18 -1.85 -26.92
C GLY A 54 8.36 -2.96 -27.57
N ALA A 55 9.02 -4.04 -27.98
CA ALA A 55 8.34 -5.19 -28.60
C ALA A 55 7.52 -5.96 -27.55
N ILE A 56 6.24 -6.21 -27.87
CA ILE A 56 5.30 -6.92 -27.00
C ILE A 56 4.61 -8.05 -27.79
N PRO A 57 4.06 -9.10 -27.13
CA PRO A 57 3.24 -10.11 -27.79
C PRO A 57 2.09 -9.47 -28.57
N SER A 58 1.81 -9.93 -29.78
CA SER A 58 0.92 -9.27 -30.74
C SER A 58 -0.53 -9.07 -30.25
N ASN A 59 -0.98 -9.89 -29.31
CA ASN A 59 -2.32 -9.78 -28.71
C ASN A 59 -2.37 -8.98 -27.39
N TRP A 60 -1.25 -8.32 -27.00
CA TRP A 60 -1.21 -7.43 -25.85
C TRP A 60 -1.34 -5.97 -26.29
N THR A 61 -1.72 -5.08 -25.37
CA THR A 61 -1.94 -3.66 -25.68
C THR A 61 -1.17 -2.76 -24.72
N VAL A 62 -0.81 -1.57 -25.19
CA VAL A 62 -0.32 -0.50 -24.30
C VAL A 62 -1.49 0.42 -23.98
N GLN A 63 -1.74 0.64 -22.69
CA GLN A 63 -2.83 1.48 -22.21
C GLN A 63 -2.32 2.42 -21.11
N THR A 64 -3.07 3.47 -20.80
CA THR A 64 -2.80 4.29 -19.60
C THR A 64 -3.40 3.63 -18.37
N ALA A 65 -2.86 3.97 -17.20
CA ALA A 65 -3.36 3.42 -15.94
C ALA A 65 -4.84 3.77 -15.69
N ASP A 66 -5.31 4.94 -16.16
CA ASP A 66 -6.70 5.40 -16.02
C ASP A 66 -7.66 4.68 -16.99
N ASP A 67 -7.14 4.10 -18.09
CA ASP A 67 -7.95 3.26 -18.99
C ASP A 67 -8.27 1.88 -18.39
N VAL A 68 -7.37 1.39 -17.51
CA VAL A 68 -7.47 0.03 -16.94
C VAL A 68 -8.06 0.06 -15.53
N PHE A 69 -7.72 1.09 -14.72
CA PHE A 69 -8.06 1.20 -13.31
C PHE A 69 -8.78 2.50 -13.02
N GLU A 70 -9.80 2.45 -12.20
CA GLU A 70 -10.35 3.68 -11.61
C GLU A 70 -9.36 4.20 -10.56
N ILE A 71 -8.83 5.43 -10.77
CA ILE A 71 -7.80 6.02 -9.91
C ILE A 71 -8.37 7.23 -9.19
N ASN A 72 -8.47 7.12 -7.88
CA ASN A 72 -8.92 8.16 -6.98
C ASN A 72 -7.78 8.66 -6.08
N ILE A 73 -7.89 9.91 -5.60
CA ILE A 73 -6.91 10.53 -4.72
C ILE A 73 -7.54 10.71 -3.34
N GLY A 74 -6.75 10.47 -2.30
CA GLY A 74 -7.16 10.70 -0.92
C GLY A 74 -7.42 12.17 -0.58
N LYS A 75 -7.89 12.42 0.63
CA LYS A 75 -8.16 13.77 1.15
C LYS A 75 -7.62 13.92 2.56
N THR A 76 -7.19 15.15 2.88
CA THR A 76 -6.80 15.56 4.23
C THR A 76 -7.75 16.65 4.72
N PRO A 77 -8.43 16.48 5.86
CA PRO A 77 -9.10 17.57 6.54
C PRO A 77 -8.13 18.70 6.90
N PRO A 78 -8.60 19.93 7.12
CA PRO A 78 -7.73 21.04 7.52
C PRO A 78 -6.94 20.71 8.79
N ARG A 79 -5.63 20.61 8.70
CA ARG A 79 -4.75 20.20 9.81
C ARG A 79 -4.78 21.11 11.04
N LYS A 80 -5.22 22.36 10.87
CA LYS A 80 -5.41 23.30 11.99
C LYS A 80 -6.65 22.98 12.85
N GLU A 81 -7.56 22.18 12.33
CA GLU A 81 -8.80 21.79 12.98
C GLU A 81 -8.65 20.39 13.56
N HIS A 82 -8.04 20.32 14.76
CA HIS A 82 -7.65 19.07 15.41
C HIS A 82 -8.81 18.12 15.73
N GLN A 83 -10.05 18.62 15.80
CA GLN A 83 -11.25 17.82 16.08
C GLN A 83 -11.53 16.73 15.04
N TRP A 84 -10.96 16.83 13.85
CA TRP A 84 -11.14 15.84 12.77
C TRP A 84 -10.24 14.64 12.91
N PHE A 85 -9.17 14.75 13.67
CA PHE A 85 -8.14 13.73 13.86
C PHE A 85 -8.23 13.13 15.26
N THR A 86 -8.02 11.84 15.35
CA THR A 86 -8.11 11.10 16.61
C THR A 86 -7.00 10.05 16.69
N ASN A 87 -6.73 9.59 17.92
CA ASN A 87 -5.84 8.47 18.19
C ASN A 87 -6.62 7.20 18.59
N ASP A 88 -7.96 7.24 18.50
CA ASP A 88 -8.80 6.09 18.81
C ASP A 88 -8.80 5.12 17.62
N PRO A 89 -8.32 3.87 17.80
CA PRO A 89 -8.29 2.87 16.73
C PRO A 89 -9.69 2.35 16.34
N SER A 90 -10.75 2.74 17.03
CA SER A 90 -12.12 2.45 16.65
C SER A 90 -12.66 3.40 15.56
N ASP A 91 -11.98 4.53 15.35
CA ASP A 91 -12.27 5.49 14.31
C ASP A 91 -11.71 5.06 12.94
N ASN A 92 -11.92 5.88 11.90
CA ASN A 92 -11.54 5.53 10.54
C ASN A 92 -10.03 5.64 10.32
N ILE A 93 -9.38 4.56 9.94
CA ILE A 93 -7.95 4.52 9.59
C ILE A 93 -7.66 5.57 8.51
N TRP A 94 -6.67 6.45 8.74
CA TRP A 94 -6.24 7.47 7.79
C TRP A 94 -4.75 7.36 7.49
N VAL A 95 -4.45 6.79 6.32
CA VAL A 95 -3.09 6.45 5.90
C VAL A 95 -2.38 7.67 5.34
N SER A 96 -1.21 7.97 5.88
CA SER A 96 -0.26 8.97 5.40
C SER A 96 0.89 8.33 4.61
N ILE A 97 1.70 9.17 3.93
CA ILE A 97 2.95 8.69 3.30
C ILE A 97 3.89 8.08 4.35
N SER A 98 3.91 8.59 5.57
CA SER A 98 4.74 8.05 6.66
C SER A 98 4.35 6.61 6.97
N ASP A 99 3.04 6.34 7.07
CA ASP A 99 2.52 4.99 7.33
C ASP A 99 2.87 4.02 6.20
N MET A 100 2.76 4.46 4.93
CA MET A 100 3.24 3.68 3.78
C MET A 100 4.75 3.43 3.80
N GLY A 101 5.54 4.30 4.43
CA GLY A 101 6.98 4.08 4.61
C GLY A 101 7.31 3.09 5.72
N ALA A 102 6.42 2.93 6.68
CA ALA A 102 6.57 2.05 7.83
C ALA A 102 5.94 0.67 7.61
N CYS A 103 4.98 0.53 6.69
CA CYS A 103 4.36 -0.75 6.36
C CYS A 103 5.26 -1.58 5.41
N GLY A 104 4.95 -2.88 5.28
CA GLY A 104 5.47 -3.75 4.22
C GLY A 104 4.59 -3.69 2.98
N MET A 105 4.36 -4.87 2.37
CA MET A 105 3.46 -5.02 1.22
C MET A 105 2.00 -4.67 1.57
N PHE A 106 1.53 -5.01 2.76
CA PHE A 106 0.17 -4.79 3.21
C PHE A 106 0.10 -3.73 4.32
N ILE A 107 -0.91 -2.86 4.25
CA ILE A 107 -1.19 -1.86 5.27
C ILE A 107 -2.47 -2.22 6.01
N TYR A 108 -2.39 -2.29 7.34
CA TYR A 108 -3.46 -2.75 8.23
C TYR A 108 -3.98 -1.65 9.13
N ASP A 109 -3.14 -0.63 9.37
CA ASP A 109 -3.37 0.39 10.38
C ASP A 109 -2.59 1.65 10.03
N SER A 110 -2.84 2.73 10.73
CA SER A 110 -2.17 4.01 10.56
C SER A 110 -1.79 4.62 11.90
N SER A 111 -1.08 5.73 11.84
CA SER A 111 -0.68 6.49 13.03
C SER A 111 -1.76 7.43 13.54
N GLU A 112 -2.72 7.79 12.70
CA GLU A 112 -3.83 8.69 12.99
C GLU A 112 -5.11 8.15 12.36
N TYR A 113 -6.25 8.56 12.92
CA TYR A 113 -7.57 8.17 12.45
C TYR A 113 -8.41 9.43 12.23
N LEU A 114 -9.49 9.30 11.46
CA LEU A 114 -10.46 10.37 11.23
C LEU A 114 -11.79 10.01 11.88
N THR A 115 -12.41 11.02 12.50
CA THR A 115 -13.76 10.87 13.03
C THR A 115 -14.79 10.65 11.91
N ASP A 116 -15.90 10.01 12.23
CA ASP A 116 -17.02 9.84 11.28
C ASP A 116 -17.55 11.18 10.77
N GLU A 117 -17.49 12.21 11.60
CA GLU A 117 -17.91 13.55 11.22
C GLU A 117 -16.98 14.14 10.15
N ALA A 118 -15.65 13.93 10.28
CA ALA A 118 -14.68 14.34 9.27
C ALA A 118 -14.94 13.65 7.92
N ILE A 119 -15.21 12.34 7.95
CA ILE A 119 -15.53 11.57 6.73
C ILE A 119 -16.71 12.16 6.00
N LYS A 120 -17.81 12.45 6.73
CA LYS A 120 -19.04 13.01 6.17
C LYS A 120 -18.84 14.45 5.68
N ARG A 121 -18.25 15.32 6.53
CA ARG A 121 -18.09 16.75 6.25
C ARG A 121 -17.22 17.03 5.02
N PHE A 122 -16.14 16.30 4.86
CA PHE A 122 -15.19 16.50 3.75
C PHE A 122 -15.43 15.56 2.58
N ASN A 123 -16.49 14.76 2.62
CA ASN A 123 -16.78 13.73 1.61
C ASN A 123 -15.53 12.91 1.30
N ILE A 124 -14.93 12.31 2.35
CA ILE A 124 -13.77 11.47 2.23
C ILE A 124 -14.23 10.07 1.84
N GLN A 125 -13.77 9.61 0.70
CA GLN A 125 -14.14 8.29 0.22
C GLN A 125 -13.30 7.21 0.90
N MET A 126 -13.97 6.14 1.31
CA MET A 126 -13.31 4.95 1.82
C MET A 126 -12.58 4.21 0.70
N VAL A 127 -11.51 3.57 1.06
CA VAL A 127 -10.75 2.62 0.23
C VAL A 127 -11.11 1.23 0.70
N GLU A 128 -11.57 0.41 -0.20
CA GLU A 128 -11.92 -0.97 0.12
C GLU A 128 -10.65 -1.84 0.23
N LYS A 129 -10.78 -2.93 0.98
CA LYS A 129 -9.74 -3.95 1.06
C LYS A 129 -9.30 -4.39 -0.34
N ASP A 130 -8.04 -4.78 -0.46
CA ASP A 130 -7.36 -5.23 -1.69
C ASP A 130 -7.07 -4.12 -2.71
N SER A 131 -7.50 -2.88 -2.48
CA SER A 131 -7.08 -1.74 -3.31
C SER A 131 -5.57 -1.54 -3.23
N VAL A 132 -4.94 -1.17 -4.36
CA VAL A 132 -3.51 -0.86 -4.42
C VAL A 132 -3.31 0.64 -4.24
N LEU A 133 -2.35 1.00 -3.39
CA LEU A 133 -2.02 2.37 -3.00
C LEU A 133 -0.64 2.75 -3.54
N LEU A 134 -0.52 3.97 -4.06
CA LEU A 134 0.75 4.53 -4.53
C LEU A 134 0.95 5.94 -3.99
N SER A 135 2.04 6.19 -3.29
CA SER A 135 2.43 7.56 -2.93
C SER A 135 3.03 8.28 -4.14
N PHE A 136 2.60 9.53 -4.41
CA PHE A 136 3.04 10.28 -5.58
C PHE A 136 3.46 11.74 -5.29
N LYS A 137 3.36 12.19 -4.04
CA LYS A 137 3.88 13.48 -3.57
C LYS A 137 4.95 13.24 -2.51
N LEU A 138 5.91 14.16 -2.37
CA LEU A 138 7.02 14.14 -1.40
C LEU A 138 7.92 12.91 -1.56
N THR A 139 7.42 11.71 -1.34
CA THR A 139 8.13 10.44 -1.59
C THR A 139 7.31 9.62 -2.57
N ILE A 140 7.81 9.50 -3.80
CA ILE A 140 7.13 8.77 -4.88
C ILE A 140 7.51 7.30 -4.84
N GLY A 141 6.59 6.41 -5.23
CA GLY A 141 6.89 4.99 -5.46
C GLY A 141 6.78 4.10 -4.21
N ARG A 142 6.21 4.59 -3.10
CA ARG A 142 5.77 3.69 -2.04
C ARG A 142 4.47 3.03 -2.47
N VAL A 143 4.48 1.70 -2.55
CA VAL A 143 3.32 0.90 -2.96
C VAL A 143 2.91 0.00 -1.81
N ALA A 144 1.61 -0.05 -1.53
CA ALA A 144 1.04 -0.95 -0.54
C ALA A 144 -0.34 -1.47 -1.00
N ILE A 145 -0.79 -2.56 -0.41
CA ILE A 145 -2.13 -3.12 -0.58
C ILE A 145 -2.92 -2.85 0.71
N ALA A 146 -4.10 -2.27 0.59
CA ALA A 146 -5.02 -2.11 1.71
C ALA A 146 -5.51 -3.49 2.18
N ASP A 147 -5.20 -3.88 3.42
CA ASP A 147 -5.66 -5.17 3.97
C ASP A 147 -6.95 -5.04 4.78
N THR A 148 -7.41 -3.83 4.95
CA THR A 148 -8.68 -3.48 5.57
C THR A 148 -9.26 -2.23 4.90
N ARG A 149 -10.50 -1.91 5.21
CA ARG A 149 -11.13 -0.65 4.81
C ARG A 149 -10.44 0.52 5.51
N LEU A 150 -10.07 1.55 4.74
CA LEU A 150 -9.30 2.69 5.25
C LEU A 150 -9.57 3.96 4.42
N THR A 151 -8.95 5.06 4.82
CA THR A 151 -8.86 6.30 4.04
C THR A 151 -7.39 6.69 3.82
N THR A 152 -7.14 7.63 2.91
CA THR A 152 -5.77 8.06 2.60
C THR A 152 -5.68 9.58 2.51
N ASN A 153 -4.50 10.14 2.71
CA ASN A 153 -4.25 11.56 2.47
C ASN A 153 -4.17 11.88 0.95
N GLU A 154 -4.10 13.16 0.61
CA GLU A 154 -4.06 13.68 -0.77
C GLU A 154 -2.74 13.41 -1.53
N ALA A 155 -1.80 12.74 -0.92
CA ALA A 155 -0.52 12.36 -1.54
C ALA A 155 -0.49 10.90 -2.01
N ILE A 156 -1.60 10.18 -1.83
CA ILE A 156 -1.74 8.77 -2.16
C ILE A 156 -2.82 8.60 -3.22
N ALA A 157 -2.45 7.99 -4.33
CA ALA A 157 -3.36 7.48 -5.35
C ALA A 157 -3.86 6.09 -4.95
N ARG A 158 -5.13 5.83 -5.17
CA ARG A 158 -5.84 4.60 -4.83
C ARG A 158 -6.36 3.98 -6.12
N PHE A 159 -5.93 2.78 -6.40
CA PHE A 159 -6.34 2.05 -7.60
C PHE A 159 -7.42 1.06 -7.23
N ILE A 160 -8.60 1.24 -7.81
CA ILE A 160 -9.73 0.32 -7.72
C ILE A 160 -9.61 -0.68 -8.85
N LEU A 161 -9.60 -1.96 -8.52
CA LEU A 161 -9.33 -3.02 -9.46
C LEU A 161 -10.60 -3.39 -10.25
N PRO A 162 -10.53 -3.56 -11.58
CA PRO A 162 -11.67 -4.02 -12.36
C PRO A 162 -12.09 -5.46 -12.01
N LYS A 163 -11.12 -6.28 -11.60
CA LYS A 163 -11.29 -7.65 -11.08
C LYS A 163 -10.19 -7.96 -10.04
N PRO A 164 -10.46 -8.81 -9.04
CA PRO A 164 -9.49 -9.10 -7.97
C PRO A 164 -8.14 -9.65 -8.47
N CYS A 165 -8.11 -10.36 -9.60
CA CYS A 165 -6.88 -10.95 -10.14
C CYS A 165 -5.86 -9.93 -10.68
N TYR A 166 -6.24 -8.64 -10.79
CA TYR A 166 -5.30 -7.58 -11.18
C TYR A 166 -4.43 -7.08 -10.02
N ARG A 167 -4.70 -7.46 -8.77
CA ARG A 167 -4.02 -6.94 -7.58
C ARG A 167 -2.52 -7.18 -7.60
N GLU A 168 -2.10 -8.42 -7.78
CA GLU A 168 -0.70 -8.84 -7.78
C GLU A 168 0.05 -8.23 -8.97
N PHE A 169 -0.57 -8.26 -10.15
CA PHE A 169 -0.04 -7.65 -11.36
C PHE A 169 0.21 -6.14 -11.15
N LEU A 170 -0.81 -5.40 -10.72
CA LEU A 170 -0.69 -3.96 -10.52
C LEU A 170 0.32 -3.60 -9.43
N TYR A 171 0.29 -4.32 -8.29
CA TYR A 171 1.25 -4.09 -7.21
C TYR A 171 2.68 -4.24 -7.71
N LEU A 172 2.98 -5.33 -8.42
CA LEU A 172 4.34 -5.63 -8.91
C LEU A 172 4.74 -4.68 -10.04
N PHE A 173 3.82 -4.31 -10.93
CA PHE A 173 4.04 -3.26 -11.93
C PHE A 173 4.48 -1.96 -11.26
N LEU A 174 3.70 -1.45 -10.32
CA LEU A 174 4.00 -0.21 -9.62
C LEU A 174 5.29 -0.30 -8.78
N LYS A 175 5.64 -1.46 -8.25
CA LYS A 175 6.90 -1.66 -7.50
C LYS A 175 8.13 -1.59 -8.37
N GLN A 176 8.04 -2.01 -9.64
CA GLN A 176 9.16 -2.01 -10.59
C GLN A 176 9.20 -0.75 -11.46
N TYR A 177 8.14 0.05 -11.45
CA TYR A 177 8.03 1.23 -12.29
C TYR A 177 9.13 2.26 -11.98
N GLN A 178 9.76 2.81 -13.04
CA GLN A 178 10.86 3.78 -12.94
C GLN A 178 10.32 5.20 -12.80
N TYR A 179 10.00 5.61 -11.58
CA TYR A 179 9.42 6.93 -11.27
C TYR A 179 10.32 8.12 -11.57
N GLY A 180 11.64 7.91 -11.72
CA GLY A 180 12.60 8.96 -12.01
C GLY A 180 12.33 9.71 -13.32
N ASN A 181 11.62 9.08 -14.26
CA ASN A 181 11.26 9.66 -15.55
C ASN A 181 9.93 10.44 -15.52
N LEU A 182 9.18 10.37 -14.43
CA LEU A 182 7.93 11.12 -14.25
C LEU A 182 8.27 12.59 -13.91
N GLY A 183 8.15 13.48 -14.88
CA GLY A 183 8.32 14.92 -14.66
C GLY A 183 9.57 15.56 -15.28
N SER A 184 10.39 14.82 -16.04
CA SER A 184 11.64 15.34 -16.63
C SER A 184 11.53 15.67 -18.12
N THR A 185 10.50 16.42 -18.55
CA THR A 185 10.44 16.93 -19.94
C THR A 185 10.88 18.41 -20.07
N SER A 186 11.29 19.05 -18.99
CA SER A 186 11.89 20.41 -19.03
C SER A 186 12.71 20.65 -17.75
N SER A 187 13.63 21.60 -17.84
CA SER A 187 14.55 22.06 -16.77
C SER A 187 13.87 22.61 -15.49
N ILE A 188 12.57 22.47 -15.35
CA ILE A 188 11.78 22.75 -14.15
C ILE A 188 11.19 21.40 -13.71
N ALA A 189 11.57 20.92 -12.55
CA ALA A 189 11.01 19.70 -11.94
C ALA A 189 9.48 19.83 -11.87
N THR A 190 8.77 19.19 -12.82
CA THR A 190 7.31 19.21 -12.84
C THR A 190 6.85 18.34 -11.70
N ALA A 191 6.17 18.93 -10.72
CA ALA A 191 5.61 18.18 -9.59
C ALA A 191 4.69 17.08 -10.11
N VAL A 192 4.96 15.84 -9.73
CA VAL A 192 4.09 14.70 -10.05
C VAL A 192 2.72 14.97 -9.45
N ASN A 193 1.70 14.92 -10.27
CA ASN A 193 0.31 15.16 -9.90
C ASN A 193 -0.56 13.96 -10.28
N SER A 194 -1.84 14.02 -9.95
CA SER A 194 -2.78 12.92 -10.23
C SER A 194 -2.89 12.60 -11.73
N LYS A 195 -2.82 13.62 -12.61
CA LYS A 195 -2.85 13.43 -14.06
C LYS A 195 -1.63 12.63 -14.55
N THR A 196 -0.46 12.89 -13.97
CA THR A 196 0.76 12.13 -14.27
C THR A 196 0.61 10.66 -13.90
N ILE A 197 0.01 10.37 -12.72
CA ILE A 197 -0.21 8.98 -12.28
C ILE A 197 -1.22 8.27 -13.18
N LYS A 198 -2.31 8.95 -13.54
CA LYS A 198 -3.33 8.44 -14.45
C LYS A 198 -2.76 8.12 -15.84
N GLY A 199 -1.84 8.94 -16.32
CA GLY A 199 -1.17 8.77 -17.61
C GLY A 199 0.00 7.78 -17.63
N ILE A 200 0.29 7.05 -16.53
CA ILE A 200 1.31 6.00 -16.55
C ILE A 200 0.92 4.93 -17.57
N LYS A 201 1.81 4.66 -18.51
CA LYS A 201 1.61 3.62 -19.53
C LYS A 201 2.03 2.27 -19.00
N LEU A 202 1.24 1.25 -19.32
CA LEU A 202 1.52 -0.13 -18.96
C LEU A 202 1.13 -1.07 -20.10
N ILE A 203 1.84 -2.18 -20.19
CA ILE A 203 1.51 -3.28 -21.09
C ILE A 203 0.42 -4.10 -20.44
N VAL A 204 -0.72 -4.23 -21.10
CA VAL A 204 -1.90 -4.95 -20.62
C VAL A 204 -2.07 -6.23 -21.42
N PRO A 205 -1.81 -7.40 -20.83
CA PRO A 205 -2.04 -8.69 -21.47
C PRO A 205 -3.54 -9.03 -21.49
N PRO A 206 -3.96 -10.03 -22.27
CA PRO A 206 -5.29 -10.59 -22.21
C PRO A 206 -5.65 -11.05 -20.78
N TYR A 207 -6.94 -10.99 -20.46
CA TYR A 207 -7.44 -11.36 -19.13
C TYR A 207 -7.01 -12.75 -18.66
N GLU A 208 -6.97 -13.71 -19.57
CA GLU A 208 -6.57 -15.09 -19.30
C GLU A 208 -5.13 -15.17 -18.76
N ILE A 209 -4.25 -14.32 -19.30
CA ILE A 209 -2.85 -14.23 -18.85
C ILE A 209 -2.77 -13.62 -17.45
N ILE A 210 -3.52 -12.53 -17.19
CA ILE A 210 -3.63 -11.94 -15.84
C ILE A 210 -4.14 -12.97 -14.84
N SER A 211 -5.17 -13.74 -15.22
CA SER A 211 -5.76 -14.76 -14.34
C SER A 211 -4.79 -15.91 -14.04
N ARG A 212 -4.03 -16.37 -15.06
CA ARG A 212 -2.99 -17.39 -14.86
C ARG A 212 -1.86 -16.87 -13.97
N PHE A 213 -1.37 -15.66 -14.24
CA PHE A 213 -0.35 -15.02 -13.38
C PHE A 213 -0.82 -14.88 -11.94
N ASN A 214 -2.08 -14.47 -11.74
CA ASN A 214 -2.67 -14.38 -10.41
C ASN A 214 -2.69 -15.75 -9.71
N ALA A 215 -3.01 -16.83 -10.41
CA ALA A 215 -3.02 -18.17 -9.82
C ALA A 215 -1.64 -18.58 -9.29
N GLU A 216 -0.56 -18.16 -9.94
CA GLU A 216 0.82 -18.44 -9.52
C GLU A 216 1.33 -17.46 -8.46
N SER A 217 1.02 -16.17 -8.56
CA SER A 217 1.54 -15.13 -7.66
C SER A 217 0.77 -15.01 -6.36
N LYS A 218 -0.56 -15.20 -6.39
CA LYS A 218 -1.44 -15.05 -5.21
C LYS A 218 -1.00 -15.86 -4.00
N PRO A 219 -0.56 -17.14 -4.09
CA PRO A 219 -0.07 -17.90 -2.93
C PRO A 219 1.11 -17.22 -2.22
N LEU A 220 2.00 -16.55 -2.96
CA LEU A 220 3.12 -15.80 -2.39
C LEU A 220 2.61 -14.60 -1.60
N PHE A 221 1.68 -13.83 -2.16
CA PHE A 221 1.05 -12.68 -1.52
C PHE A 221 0.26 -13.07 -0.27
N ASP A 222 -0.54 -14.14 -0.35
CA ASP A 222 -1.29 -14.67 0.78
C ASP A 222 -0.35 -15.11 1.91
N LYS A 223 0.78 -15.74 1.59
CA LYS A 223 1.78 -16.12 2.58
C LYS A 223 2.45 -14.91 3.22
N ILE A 224 2.80 -13.88 2.44
CA ILE A 224 3.35 -12.63 2.96
C ILE A 224 2.34 -11.96 3.90
N ASN A 225 1.07 -11.88 3.49
CA ASN A 225 -0.01 -11.32 4.29
C ASN A 225 -0.15 -12.08 5.63
N TYR A 226 -0.25 -13.39 5.58
CA TYR A 226 -0.36 -14.26 6.75
C TYR A 226 0.80 -14.03 7.74
N LEU A 227 2.05 -14.11 7.26
CA LEU A 227 3.23 -13.92 8.09
C LEU A 227 3.33 -12.50 8.68
N THR A 228 2.89 -11.49 7.93
CA THR A 228 2.86 -10.11 8.42
C THR A 228 1.84 -9.94 9.53
N ARG A 229 0.63 -10.49 9.38
CA ARG A 229 -0.42 -10.47 10.42
C ARG A 229 0.04 -11.20 11.68
N GLU A 230 0.64 -12.38 11.53
CA GLU A 230 1.17 -13.16 12.65
C GLU A 230 2.26 -12.38 13.41
N THR A 231 3.20 -11.79 12.68
CA THR A 231 4.25 -10.94 13.25
C THR A 231 3.66 -9.75 14.02
N ASN A 232 2.65 -9.06 13.47
CA ASN A 232 1.98 -7.95 14.14
C ASN A 232 1.28 -8.41 15.42
N LYS A 233 0.61 -9.56 15.39
CA LYS A 233 -0.03 -10.15 16.58
C LYS A 233 1.00 -10.46 17.67
N LEU A 234 2.12 -11.08 17.32
CA LEU A 234 3.20 -11.40 18.26
C LEU A 234 3.82 -10.13 18.87
N ILE A 235 4.02 -9.07 18.07
CA ILE A 235 4.50 -7.77 18.55
C ILE A 235 3.49 -7.19 19.55
N SER A 236 2.21 -7.17 19.24
CA SER A 236 1.16 -6.67 20.13
C SER A 236 1.10 -7.46 21.45
N MET A 237 1.19 -8.77 21.37
CA MET A 237 1.23 -9.64 22.56
C MET A 237 2.47 -9.34 23.43
N ARG A 238 3.65 -9.26 22.82
CA ARG A 238 4.88 -8.88 23.54
C ARG A 238 4.71 -7.53 24.25
N ASP A 239 4.23 -6.51 23.55
CA ASP A 239 4.12 -5.16 24.06
C ASP A 239 3.05 -5.04 25.18
N SER A 240 2.05 -5.93 25.19
CA SER A 240 1.08 -6.02 26.28
C SER A 240 1.61 -6.77 27.49
N LEU A 241 2.47 -7.78 27.31
CA LEU A 241 2.98 -8.62 28.41
C LEU A 241 4.22 -8.00 29.10
N LEU A 242 5.10 -7.33 28.35
CA LEU A 242 6.33 -6.76 28.92
C LEU A 242 6.09 -5.83 30.11
N PRO A 243 5.13 -4.88 30.10
CA PRO A 243 4.87 -4.04 31.29
C PRO A 243 4.36 -4.84 32.49
N GLN A 244 3.59 -5.91 32.26
CA GLN A 244 3.07 -6.77 33.35
C GLN A 244 4.19 -7.56 34.00
N LEU A 245 5.12 -8.08 33.23
CA LEU A 245 6.30 -8.79 33.73
C LEU A 245 7.25 -7.84 34.48
N MET A 246 7.46 -6.61 33.98
CA MET A 246 8.33 -5.63 34.63
C MET A 246 7.76 -5.07 35.94
N THR A 247 6.45 -5.04 36.10
CA THR A 247 5.78 -4.55 37.32
C THR A 247 5.60 -5.62 38.39
N GLY A 248 6.02 -6.87 38.13
CA GLY A 248 5.95 -7.95 39.11
C GLY A 248 4.53 -8.37 39.53
N LYS A 249 3.50 -7.95 38.78
CA LYS A 249 2.10 -8.34 39.00
C LYS A 249 1.80 -9.74 38.47
N HIS A 250 2.58 -10.74 38.88
CA HIS A 250 2.15 -12.13 38.81
C HIS A 250 1.51 -12.46 40.17
N SER A 251 0.18 -12.38 40.25
CA SER A 251 -0.52 -13.13 41.28
C SER A 251 -0.28 -14.61 40.98
N CYS A 252 0.55 -15.25 41.81
CA CYS A 252 0.59 -16.71 41.88
C CYS A 252 -0.82 -17.18 42.26
N PHE A 253 -1.49 -17.84 41.33
CA PHE A 253 -2.64 -18.65 41.69
C PHE A 253 -2.10 -19.84 42.51
N HIS A 254 -2.40 -19.83 43.80
CA HIS A 254 -2.35 -21.03 44.67
C HIS A 254 -3.61 -21.83 44.50
#